data_6ad8e455747d5bfa940b15505eebf204
#
_entry.id   6ad8e455747d5bfa940b15505eebf204
#
_cell.length_a   1.000
_cell.length_b   1.000
_cell.length_c   1.000
_cell.angle_alpha   90.00
_cell.angle_beta   90.00
_cell.angle_gamma   90.00
#
_symmetry.space_group_name_H-M   'P 1'
#
loop_
_entity.id
_entity.type
_entity.pdbx_description
1 polymer ?
#
loop_
_entity_poly.entity_id
_entity_poly.type
_entity_poly.pdbx_seq_one_letter_code
_entity_poly.pdbx_strand_id
1 'polypeptide(L)'
;MNHHLSDEDIRFFSDNGFLVVHDLLDRDAVESMRRAIDHIVAGAADLGDIAELEPGDRSVMRRIWSPSKRHDAFRNAQEDPRILDRLEGLIGPDIMFHHSKLNMKGPRVGSPVAWHQDMSYYPHTNSKLVACVIYLDDASEENGCVRVLSGSHKGPVYDHTENGHFRGKVDSSKLPQGCAEVAVGGAAGCGVFLHCKVLHASEPNRSDRYRRVFIPAYRAADSLPIYFGPHAAHNEPGVYLLRGRQLGYATSESFQYPLPIAEKPFNSLFALQQGEHVAPGDVHKRQSGYATFAEEEA
;
A
#
# COMPACT_ATOMS: atom_id res chain seq x y z
N MET A 1 13.28 22.64 8.38
CA MET A 1 13.19 23.03 6.94
C MET A 1 11.75 22.83 6.50
N ASN A 2 11.25 23.64 5.59
CA ASN A 2 9.92 23.50 5.00
C ASN A 2 10.02 22.52 3.81
N HIS A 3 9.19 21.50 3.77
CA HIS A 3 9.18 20.46 2.73
C HIS A 3 7.88 20.45 1.90
N HIS A 4 7.10 21.54 1.95
CA HIS A 4 5.87 21.66 1.17
C HIS A 4 6.16 21.57 -0.33
N LEU A 5 5.20 21.03 -1.06
CA LEU A 5 5.25 20.90 -2.50
C LEU A 5 5.10 22.27 -3.18
N SER A 6 5.72 22.42 -4.33
CA SER A 6 5.44 23.53 -5.23
C SER A 6 4.07 23.38 -5.90
N ASP A 7 3.52 24.47 -6.42
CA ASP A 7 2.29 24.43 -7.22
C ASP A 7 2.45 23.52 -8.47
N GLU A 8 3.67 23.41 -9.00
CA GLU A 8 3.98 22.53 -10.13
C GLU A 8 3.89 21.04 -9.72
N ASP A 9 4.44 20.65 -8.56
CA ASP A 9 4.35 19.30 -8.04
C ASP A 9 2.89 18.90 -7.75
N ILE A 10 2.11 19.83 -7.17
CA ILE A 10 0.69 19.61 -6.89
C ILE A 10 -0.09 19.42 -8.19
N ARG A 11 0.17 20.26 -9.20
CA ARG A 11 -0.45 20.09 -10.54
C ARG A 11 -0.03 18.78 -11.18
N PHE A 12 1.27 18.45 -11.12
CA PHE A 12 1.77 17.17 -11.66
C PHE A 12 1.06 15.97 -11.03
N PHE A 13 0.94 15.95 -9.69
CA PHE A 13 0.20 14.89 -8.99
C PHE A 13 -1.27 14.86 -9.40
N SER A 14 -1.93 16.01 -9.48
CA SER A 14 -3.33 16.12 -9.91
C SER A 14 -3.55 15.65 -11.34
N ASP A 15 -2.57 15.80 -12.21
CA ASP A 15 -2.67 15.39 -13.61
C ASP A 15 -2.31 13.92 -13.82
N ASN A 16 -1.34 13.40 -13.09
CA ASN A 16 -0.74 12.09 -13.32
C ASN A 16 -1.14 11.03 -12.29
N GLY A 17 -1.57 11.43 -11.08
CA GLY A 17 -1.95 10.52 -9.99
C GLY A 17 -0.78 9.93 -9.22
N PHE A 18 0.43 10.40 -9.47
CA PHE A 18 1.63 10.05 -8.71
C PHE A 18 2.61 11.21 -8.68
N LEU A 19 3.52 11.19 -7.69
CA LEU A 19 4.62 12.15 -7.58
C LEU A 19 5.85 11.42 -7.06
N VAL A 20 7.01 11.68 -7.68
CA VAL A 20 8.30 11.15 -7.25
C VAL A 20 9.06 12.23 -6.50
N VAL A 21 9.55 11.90 -5.32
CA VAL A 21 10.41 12.76 -4.54
C VAL A 21 11.74 12.05 -4.32
N HIS A 22 12.75 12.48 -5.03
CA HIS A 22 14.10 12.01 -4.80
C HIS A 22 14.59 12.48 -3.42
N ASP A 23 15.39 11.67 -2.74
CA ASP A 23 15.95 11.98 -1.42
C ASP A 23 14.88 12.39 -0.38
N LEU A 24 13.70 11.72 -0.41
CA LEU A 24 12.62 11.97 0.56
C LEU A 24 13.09 11.69 1.98
N LEU A 25 13.79 10.57 2.18
CA LEU A 25 14.42 10.22 3.45
C LEU A 25 15.94 10.08 3.25
N ASP A 26 16.68 10.47 4.26
CA ASP A 26 18.13 10.35 4.28
C ASP A 26 18.58 8.90 4.50
N ARG A 27 19.86 8.68 4.32
CA ARG A 27 20.50 7.36 4.48
C ARG A 27 20.31 6.80 5.89
N ASP A 28 20.36 7.64 6.91
CA ASP A 28 20.27 7.18 8.30
C ASP A 28 18.87 6.64 8.63
N ALA A 29 17.81 7.30 8.13
CA ALA A 29 16.44 6.83 8.24
C ALA A 29 16.24 5.50 7.50
N VAL A 30 16.78 5.36 6.28
CA VAL A 30 16.72 4.12 5.50
C VAL A 30 17.44 2.98 6.22
N GLU A 31 18.66 3.20 6.70
CA GLU A 31 19.41 2.17 7.41
C GLU A 31 18.78 1.80 8.76
N SER A 32 18.13 2.74 9.42
CA SER A 32 17.34 2.46 10.63
C SER A 32 16.18 1.50 10.33
N MET A 33 15.45 1.72 9.24
CA MET A 33 14.36 0.83 8.82
C MET A 33 14.88 -0.54 8.36
N ARG A 34 16.03 -0.61 7.68
CA ARG A 34 16.65 -1.89 7.31
C ARG A 34 16.99 -2.72 8.54
N ARG A 35 17.66 -2.13 9.54
CA ARG A 35 17.94 -2.80 10.81
C ARG A 35 16.68 -3.21 11.57
N ALA A 36 15.63 -2.40 11.47
CA ALA A 36 14.34 -2.73 12.08
C ALA A 36 13.70 -3.98 11.44
N ILE A 37 13.86 -4.21 10.12
CA ILE A 37 13.43 -5.47 9.49
C ILE A 37 14.16 -6.65 10.14
N ASP A 38 15.47 -6.58 10.23
CA ASP A 38 16.28 -7.66 10.83
C ASP A 38 15.88 -7.93 12.27
N HIS A 39 15.60 -6.87 13.05
CA HIS A 39 15.14 -6.99 14.43
C HIS A 39 13.75 -7.64 14.54
N ILE A 40 12.80 -7.24 13.68
CA ILE A 40 11.44 -7.83 13.64
C ILE A 40 11.53 -9.32 13.31
N VAL A 41 12.38 -9.68 12.35
CA VAL A 41 12.60 -11.06 11.92
C VAL A 41 13.23 -11.90 13.03
N ALA A 42 14.27 -11.39 13.67
CA ALA A 42 14.96 -12.10 14.75
C ALA A 42 14.08 -12.30 16.00
N GLY A 43 13.12 -11.41 16.24
CA GLY A 43 12.18 -11.50 17.37
C GLY A 43 10.97 -12.39 17.13
N ALA A 44 10.76 -12.90 15.90
CA ALA A 44 9.61 -13.71 15.56
C ALA A 44 9.85 -15.19 15.90
N ALA A 45 8.91 -15.82 16.62
CA ALA A 45 8.95 -17.26 16.89
C ALA A 45 8.69 -18.07 15.61
N ASP A 46 7.81 -17.57 14.74
CA ASP A 46 7.53 -18.09 13.40
C ASP A 46 7.38 -16.90 12.45
N LEU A 47 8.14 -16.89 11.35
CA LEU A 47 8.06 -15.84 10.33
C LEU A 47 6.67 -15.73 9.72
N GLY A 48 6.04 -16.87 9.51
CA GLY A 48 4.68 -16.92 9.07
C GLY A 48 3.74 -16.13 10.01
N ASP A 49 4.04 -15.86 11.30
CA ASP A 49 3.20 -15.11 12.25
C ASP A 49 3.20 -13.60 11.99
N ILE A 50 4.17 -13.10 11.28
CA ILE A 50 4.36 -11.67 11.04
C ILE A 50 4.42 -11.31 9.56
N ALA A 51 4.68 -12.29 8.71
CA ALA A 51 4.99 -12.07 7.30
C ALA A 51 4.22 -12.99 6.37
N GLU A 52 3.93 -12.50 5.19
CA GLU A 52 3.59 -13.29 4.01
C GLU A 52 4.90 -13.73 3.34
N LEU A 53 5.04 -15.02 3.06
CA LEU A 53 6.23 -15.59 2.45
C LEU A 53 6.05 -15.76 0.93
N GLU A 54 7.13 -15.79 0.19
CA GLU A 54 7.06 -16.04 -1.26
C GLU A 54 6.57 -17.48 -1.53
N PRO A 55 5.61 -17.64 -2.46
CA PRO A 55 5.04 -18.96 -2.74
C PRO A 55 6.07 -19.98 -3.27
N GLY A 56 7.04 -19.48 -4.06
CA GLY A 56 8.10 -20.32 -4.65
C GLY A 56 9.28 -20.60 -3.72
N ASP A 57 9.41 -19.85 -2.62
CA ASP A 57 10.49 -19.98 -1.64
C ASP A 57 10.06 -19.46 -0.26
N ARG A 58 9.62 -20.34 0.59
CA ARG A 58 9.11 -20.00 1.94
C ARG A 58 10.19 -19.48 2.90
N SER A 59 11.45 -19.45 2.51
CA SER A 59 12.51 -18.78 3.26
C SER A 59 12.58 -17.27 2.97
N VAL A 60 11.90 -16.80 1.91
CA VAL A 60 11.90 -15.41 1.49
C VAL A 60 10.62 -14.72 1.92
N MET A 61 10.77 -13.64 2.67
CA MET A 61 9.64 -12.80 3.05
C MET A 61 9.24 -11.90 1.89
N ARG A 62 7.93 -11.86 1.66
CA ARG A 62 7.29 -11.01 0.67
C ARG A 62 6.68 -9.75 1.27
N ARG A 63 6.08 -9.86 2.46
CA ARG A 63 5.38 -8.75 3.11
C ARG A 63 5.39 -8.88 4.62
N ILE A 64 5.53 -7.75 5.30
CA ILE A 64 5.24 -7.63 6.73
C ILE A 64 4.10 -6.62 6.88
N TRP A 65 3.06 -7.02 7.62
CA TRP A 65 1.94 -6.15 7.94
C TRP A 65 2.21 -5.31 9.18
N SER A 66 1.74 -4.07 9.14
CA SER A 66 1.77 -3.12 10.27
C SER A 66 3.18 -2.96 10.88
N PRO A 67 4.24 -2.72 10.08
CA PRO A 67 5.59 -2.57 10.61
C PRO A 67 5.71 -1.41 11.59
N SER A 68 4.92 -0.36 11.45
CA SER A 68 4.90 0.80 12.36
C SER A 68 4.45 0.45 13.78
N LYS A 69 3.72 -0.64 13.96
CA LYS A 69 3.38 -1.18 15.30
C LYS A 69 4.47 -2.05 15.89
N ARG A 70 5.38 -2.52 15.06
CA ARG A 70 6.40 -3.49 15.44
C ARG A 70 7.72 -2.83 15.79
N HIS A 71 8.00 -1.66 15.20
CA HIS A 71 9.26 -0.96 15.44
C HIS A 71 9.17 0.55 15.20
N ASP A 72 9.79 1.32 16.09
CA ASP A 72 9.75 2.79 16.08
C ASP A 72 10.37 3.41 14.82
N ALA A 73 11.34 2.76 14.19
CA ALA A 73 11.93 3.26 12.94
C ALA A 73 10.87 3.49 11.86
N PHE A 74 9.86 2.60 11.75
CA PHE A 74 8.76 2.75 10.80
C PHE A 74 7.72 3.76 11.28
N ARG A 75 7.48 3.85 12.60
CA ARG A 75 6.59 4.88 13.17
C ARG A 75 7.17 6.26 12.95
N ASN A 76 8.44 6.45 13.26
CA ASN A 76 9.13 7.73 13.05
C ASN A 76 9.14 8.13 11.57
N ALA A 77 9.36 7.18 10.65
CA ALA A 77 9.33 7.46 9.23
C ALA A 77 7.93 7.85 8.73
N GLN A 78 6.86 7.21 9.20
CA GLN A 78 5.50 7.59 8.78
C GLN A 78 5.04 8.95 9.33
N GLU A 79 5.62 9.41 10.42
CA GLU A 79 5.34 10.69 11.08
C GLU A 79 6.32 11.79 10.66
N ASP A 80 7.26 11.46 9.77
CA ASP A 80 8.32 12.39 9.35
C ASP A 80 7.73 13.65 8.68
N PRO A 81 8.12 14.85 9.13
CA PRO A 81 7.68 16.10 8.52
C PRO A 81 7.94 16.18 7.01
N ARG A 82 9.00 15.54 6.52
CA ARG A 82 9.28 15.47 5.08
C ARG A 82 8.16 14.81 4.28
N ILE A 83 7.44 13.88 4.88
CA ILE A 83 6.27 13.22 4.27
C ILE A 83 5.01 14.05 4.52
N LEU A 84 4.76 14.45 5.78
CA LEU A 84 3.53 15.13 6.17
C LEU A 84 3.37 16.51 5.50
N ASP A 85 4.45 17.28 5.32
CA ASP A 85 4.41 18.56 4.62
C ASP A 85 3.95 18.40 3.17
N ARG A 86 4.39 17.33 2.51
CA ARG A 86 3.97 17.03 1.12
C ARG A 86 2.53 16.55 1.05
N LEU A 87 2.12 15.68 1.98
CA LEU A 87 0.74 15.20 2.04
C LEU A 87 -0.26 16.34 2.23
N GLU A 88 0.09 17.37 2.98
CA GLU A 88 -0.77 18.55 3.16
C GLU A 88 -1.16 19.19 1.81
N GLY A 89 -0.21 19.27 0.88
CA GLY A 89 -0.48 19.74 -0.48
C GLY A 89 -1.30 18.78 -1.35
N LEU A 90 -1.32 17.49 -1.02
CA LEU A 90 -1.99 16.47 -1.84
C LEU A 90 -3.39 16.12 -1.35
N ILE A 91 -3.62 16.07 -0.03
CA ILE A 91 -4.89 15.62 0.56
C ILE A 91 -5.49 16.61 1.57
N GLY A 92 -4.83 17.74 1.80
CA GLY A 92 -5.26 18.78 2.74
C GLY A 92 -4.59 18.68 4.11
N PRO A 93 -4.85 19.67 5.00
CA PRO A 93 -4.09 19.87 6.23
C PRO A 93 -4.43 18.87 7.35
N ASP A 94 -5.58 18.22 7.29
CA ASP A 94 -6.08 17.34 8.34
C ASP A 94 -5.80 15.88 7.94
N ILE A 95 -4.67 15.34 8.39
CA ILE A 95 -4.09 14.08 7.91
C ILE A 95 -4.23 13.00 8.98
N MET A 96 -4.85 11.88 8.61
CA MET A 96 -4.94 10.66 9.40
C MET A 96 -3.97 9.61 8.85
N PHE A 97 -3.32 8.87 9.74
CA PHE A 97 -2.69 7.61 9.38
C PHE A 97 -3.75 6.59 8.98
N HIS A 98 -3.49 5.79 7.94
CA HIS A 98 -4.43 4.76 7.51
C HIS A 98 -3.90 3.36 7.82
N HIS A 99 -2.81 2.94 7.22
CA HIS A 99 -2.14 1.66 7.50
C HIS A 99 -0.70 1.68 7.03
N SER A 100 0.07 0.65 7.37
CA SER A 100 1.42 0.47 6.85
C SER A 100 1.72 -0.97 6.45
N LYS A 101 2.60 -1.13 5.48
CA LYS A 101 3.11 -2.43 5.02
C LYS A 101 4.56 -2.32 4.55
N LEU A 102 5.31 -3.39 4.73
CA LEU A 102 6.57 -3.62 4.03
C LEU A 102 6.31 -4.59 2.89
N ASN A 103 6.69 -4.24 1.68
CA ASN A 103 6.70 -5.17 0.56
C ASN A 103 8.15 -5.41 0.13
N MET A 104 8.49 -6.67 0.00
CA MET A 104 9.84 -7.10 -0.29
C MET A 104 9.84 -8.03 -1.50
N LYS A 105 10.77 -7.83 -2.40
CA LYS A 105 11.04 -8.72 -3.52
C LYS A 105 12.43 -9.30 -3.34
N GLY A 106 12.50 -10.58 -2.97
CA GLY A 106 13.77 -11.30 -2.85
C GLY A 106 14.48 -11.44 -4.20
N PRO A 107 15.82 -11.61 -4.19
CA PRO A 107 16.59 -11.83 -5.40
C PRO A 107 16.05 -13.01 -6.22
N ARG A 108 15.76 -12.80 -7.50
CA ARG A 108 15.31 -13.82 -8.46
C ARG A 108 13.99 -14.53 -8.19
N VAL A 109 13.38 -14.32 -7.01
CA VAL A 109 12.15 -15.01 -6.58
C VAL A 109 11.00 -14.07 -6.26
N GLY A 110 11.25 -12.75 -6.19
CA GLY A 110 10.23 -11.76 -5.83
C GLY A 110 9.07 -11.74 -6.84
N SER A 111 7.88 -12.10 -6.39
CA SER A 111 6.66 -12.21 -7.20
C SER A 111 6.16 -10.86 -7.74
N PRO A 112 5.47 -10.83 -8.88
CA PRO A 112 4.84 -9.62 -9.40
C PRO A 112 3.68 -9.15 -8.52
N VAL A 113 3.28 -7.90 -8.71
CA VAL A 113 2.00 -7.35 -8.25
C VAL A 113 1.24 -6.91 -9.49
N ALA A 114 0.07 -7.49 -9.71
CA ALA A 114 -0.75 -7.20 -10.87
C ALA A 114 -1.31 -5.76 -10.82
N TRP A 115 -1.75 -5.24 -11.96
CA TRP A 115 -2.40 -3.93 -12.06
C TRP A 115 -3.61 -3.82 -11.15
N HIS A 116 -3.61 -2.83 -10.27
CA HIS A 116 -4.68 -2.58 -9.32
C HIS A 116 -4.76 -1.11 -8.91
N GLN A 117 -5.85 -0.78 -8.24
CA GLN A 117 -6.04 0.49 -7.55
C GLN A 117 -6.19 0.20 -6.05
N ASP A 118 -5.50 0.93 -5.21
CA ASP A 118 -5.59 0.76 -3.76
C ASP A 118 -7.03 0.96 -3.24
N MET A 119 -7.76 1.90 -3.82
CA MET A 119 -9.16 2.20 -3.48
C MET A 119 -10.09 0.98 -3.58
N SER A 120 -9.75 -0.01 -4.41
CA SER A 120 -10.55 -1.22 -4.55
C SER A 120 -10.50 -2.13 -3.31
N TYR A 121 -9.46 -2.03 -2.50
CA TYR A 121 -9.31 -2.82 -1.27
C TYR A 121 -9.96 -2.16 -0.06
N TYR A 122 -10.00 -0.84 -0.05
CA TYR A 122 -10.52 -0.04 1.05
C TYR A 122 -11.34 1.15 0.53
N PRO A 123 -12.56 0.89 0.01
CA PRO A 123 -13.45 1.95 -0.44
C PRO A 123 -13.71 2.97 0.68
N HIS A 124 -13.59 4.26 0.33
CA HIS A 124 -13.82 5.39 1.23
C HIS A 124 -14.83 6.36 0.63
N THR A 125 -15.35 7.27 1.44
CA THR A 125 -16.33 8.29 1.02
C THR A 125 -15.79 9.25 -0.03
N ASN A 126 -14.48 9.45 -0.10
CA ASN A 126 -13.79 10.25 -1.12
C ASN A 126 -12.40 9.68 -1.44
N SER A 127 -11.75 10.23 -2.44
CA SER A 127 -10.47 9.74 -2.95
C SER A 127 -9.23 10.46 -2.39
N LYS A 128 -9.37 11.23 -1.32
CA LYS A 128 -8.22 11.90 -0.65
C LYS A 128 -7.42 10.91 0.19
N LEU A 129 -6.88 9.89 -0.47
CA LEU A 129 -5.99 8.89 0.13
C LEU A 129 -4.73 8.77 -0.73
N VAL A 130 -3.59 8.68 -0.05
CA VAL A 130 -2.27 8.57 -0.68
C VAL A 130 -1.46 7.49 0.02
N ALA A 131 -0.88 6.59 -0.77
CA ALA A 131 0.17 5.69 -0.32
C ALA A 131 1.54 6.30 -0.66
N CYS A 132 2.48 6.30 0.29
CA CYS A 132 3.85 6.73 0.06
C CYS A 132 4.76 5.50 -0.03
N VAL A 133 5.19 5.13 -1.23
CA VAL A 133 6.12 4.01 -1.44
C VAL A 133 7.54 4.51 -1.25
N ILE A 134 8.19 4.14 -0.17
CA ILE A 134 9.56 4.55 0.18
C ILE A 134 10.50 3.39 -0.15
N TYR A 135 11.40 3.59 -1.09
CA TYR A 135 12.40 2.61 -1.44
C TYR A 135 13.47 2.49 -0.34
N LEU A 136 13.62 1.30 0.21
CA LEU A 136 14.71 0.99 1.15
C LEU A 136 15.95 0.46 0.43
N ASP A 137 15.83 0.05 -0.82
CA ASP A 137 16.90 -0.35 -1.72
C ASP A 137 16.74 0.39 -3.04
N ASP A 138 17.82 0.52 -3.81
CA ASP A 138 17.74 1.07 -5.16
C ASP A 138 16.75 0.25 -6.00
N ALA A 139 15.82 0.92 -6.64
CA ALA A 139 14.75 0.30 -7.41
C ALA A 139 14.87 0.64 -8.89
N SER A 140 14.79 -0.40 -9.71
CA SER A 140 14.82 -0.33 -11.17
C SER A 140 13.79 -1.27 -11.77
N GLU A 141 13.59 -1.22 -13.07
CA GLU A 141 12.72 -2.19 -13.77
C GLU A 141 13.19 -3.63 -13.58
N GLU A 142 14.51 -3.85 -13.53
CA GLU A 142 15.10 -5.19 -13.36
C GLU A 142 14.68 -5.83 -12.01
N ASN A 143 14.63 -5.05 -10.92
CA ASN A 143 14.25 -5.57 -9.60
C ASN A 143 12.81 -5.30 -9.22
N GLY A 144 11.98 -4.84 -10.17
CA GLY A 144 10.55 -4.67 -10.02
C GLY A 144 10.17 -3.40 -9.28
N CYS A 145 10.66 -2.23 -9.72
CA CYS A 145 10.15 -0.93 -9.26
C CYS A 145 8.64 -0.80 -9.53
N VAL A 146 8.01 0.21 -8.94
CA VAL A 146 6.61 0.51 -9.21
C VAL A 146 6.43 0.97 -10.66
N ARG A 147 5.35 0.51 -11.29
CA ARG A 147 4.87 0.97 -12.59
C ARG A 147 3.50 1.59 -12.40
N VAL A 148 3.23 2.69 -13.04
CA VAL A 148 1.95 3.42 -12.96
C VAL A 148 1.39 3.66 -14.37
N LEU A 149 0.08 3.69 -14.49
CA LEU A 149 -0.61 4.25 -15.66
C LEU A 149 -0.95 5.70 -15.36
N SER A 150 -0.14 6.61 -15.90
CA SER A 150 -0.26 8.06 -15.66
C SER A 150 -1.64 8.57 -16.06
N GLY A 151 -2.28 9.33 -15.16
CA GLY A 151 -3.61 9.90 -15.37
C GLY A 151 -4.77 8.95 -15.17
N SER A 152 -4.54 7.64 -14.93
CA SER A 152 -5.61 6.64 -14.77
C SER A 152 -6.51 6.90 -13.55
N HIS A 153 -6.04 7.63 -12.55
CA HIS A 153 -6.83 8.00 -11.36
C HIS A 153 -8.01 8.93 -11.68
N LYS A 154 -8.00 9.63 -12.83
CA LYS A 154 -9.11 10.45 -13.33
C LYS A 154 -10.28 9.60 -13.82
N GLY A 155 -10.02 8.33 -14.11
CA GLY A 155 -11.04 7.34 -14.49
C GLY A 155 -11.83 6.80 -13.28
N PRO A 156 -12.67 5.78 -13.49
CA PRO A 156 -13.44 5.13 -12.44
C PRO A 156 -12.52 4.31 -11.51
N VAL A 157 -13.09 3.76 -10.44
CA VAL A 157 -12.52 2.56 -9.81
C VAL A 157 -12.88 1.39 -10.73
N TYR A 158 -11.86 0.80 -11.38
CA TYR A 158 -12.05 -0.30 -12.32
C TYR A 158 -12.52 -1.56 -11.60
N ASP A 159 -13.07 -2.48 -12.35
CA ASP A 159 -13.49 -3.77 -11.83
C ASP A 159 -12.28 -4.64 -11.49
N HIS A 160 -12.15 -5.01 -10.22
CA HIS A 160 -11.12 -5.90 -9.68
C HIS A 160 -11.66 -7.30 -9.41
N THR A 161 -12.76 -7.67 -10.06
CA THR A 161 -13.42 -8.96 -9.89
C THR A 161 -13.16 -9.89 -11.09
N GLU A 162 -13.26 -11.17 -10.83
CA GLU A 162 -13.27 -12.22 -11.82
C GLU A 162 -14.37 -13.21 -11.42
N ASN A 163 -15.27 -13.54 -12.34
CA ASN A 163 -16.43 -14.40 -12.07
C ASN A 163 -17.31 -13.89 -10.89
N GLY A 164 -17.43 -12.57 -10.74
CA GLY A 164 -18.23 -11.95 -9.69
C GLY A 164 -17.55 -11.88 -8.31
N HIS A 165 -16.30 -12.33 -8.17
CA HIS A 165 -15.58 -12.31 -6.91
C HIS A 165 -14.33 -11.43 -6.98
N PHE A 166 -14.06 -10.72 -5.90
CA PHE A 166 -12.89 -9.85 -5.79
C PHE A 166 -11.58 -10.65 -5.94
N ARG A 167 -10.71 -10.20 -6.84
CA ARG A 167 -9.37 -10.74 -7.09
C ARG A 167 -8.24 -9.75 -6.81
N GLY A 168 -8.58 -8.49 -6.52
CA GLY A 168 -7.60 -7.45 -6.25
C GLY A 168 -6.69 -7.10 -7.43
N LYS A 169 -7.14 -7.35 -8.65
CA LYS A 169 -6.46 -7.01 -9.90
C LYS A 169 -7.46 -6.62 -10.97
N VAL A 170 -7.03 -5.75 -11.86
CA VAL A 170 -7.75 -5.42 -13.08
C VAL A 170 -7.28 -6.36 -14.19
N ASP A 171 -8.21 -6.90 -14.96
CA ASP A 171 -7.88 -7.63 -16.17
C ASP A 171 -7.09 -6.72 -17.13
N SER A 172 -5.93 -7.18 -17.58
CA SER A 172 -5.04 -6.40 -18.44
C SER A 172 -5.70 -5.97 -19.76
N SER A 173 -6.68 -6.72 -20.26
CA SER A 173 -7.47 -6.35 -21.45
C SER A 173 -8.43 -5.19 -21.22
N LYS A 174 -8.72 -4.87 -19.95
CA LYS A 174 -9.65 -3.79 -19.54
C LYS A 174 -8.91 -2.55 -19.03
N LEU A 175 -7.58 -2.51 -19.12
CA LEU A 175 -6.82 -1.33 -18.77
C LEU A 175 -7.16 -0.15 -19.69
N PRO A 176 -7.17 1.10 -19.15
CA PRO A 176 -7.52 2.28 -19.94
C PRO A 176 -6.52 2.48 -21.09
N GLN A 177 -7.06 2.73 -22.27
CA GLN A 177 -6.25 3.09 -23.44
C GLN A 177 -5.80 4.57 -23.33
N GLY A 178 -4.61 4.85 -23.83
CA GLY A 178 -4.09 6.22 -23.88
C GLY A 178 -3.40 6.74 -22.60
N CYS A 179 -3.40 5.98 -21.50
CA CYS A 179 -2.57 6.27 -20.35
C CYS A 179 -1.14 5.81 -20.60
N ALA A 180 -0.18 6.70 -20.42
CA ALA A 180 1.23 6.32 -20.52
C ALA A 180 1.63 5.45 -19.31
N GLU A 181 2.28 4.34 -19.61
CA GLU A 181 2.91 3.52 -18.57
C GLU A 181 4.27 4.10 -18.21
N VAL A 182 4.51 4.31 -16.92
CA VAL A 182 5.74 4.89 -16.38
C VAL A 182 6.33 3.96 -15.33
N ALA A 183 7.58 3.54 -15.54
CA ALA A 183 8.36 2.85 -14.53
C ALA A 183 8.96 3.88 -13.56
N VAL A 184 8.65 3.74 -12.28
CA VAL A 184 9.01 4.71 -11.24
C VAL A 184 10.08 4.10 -10.34
N GLY A 185 11.31 4.07 -10.83
CA GLY A 185 12.49 3.66 -10.06
C GLY A 185 13.11 4.82 -9.27
N GLY A 186 14.12 4.52 -8.47
CA GLY A 186 14.86 5.52 -7.71
C GLY A 186 15.88 4.90 -6.76
N ALA A 187 16.77 5.73 -6.24
CA ALA A 187 17.72 5.33 -5.20
C ALA A 187 16.99 5.04 -3.87
N ALA A 188 17.65 4.32 -2.98
CA ALA A 188 17.19 4.16 -1.60
C ALA A 188 16.97 5.53 -0.95
N GLY A 189 15.83 5.71 -0.26
CA GLY A 189 15.38 7.00 0.27
C GLY A 189 14.43 7.77 -0.67
N CYS A 190 14.31 7.38 -1.94
CA CYS A 190 13.30 7.94 -2.85
C CYS A 190 11.89 7.53 -2.41
N GLY A 191 10.95 8.47 -2.47
CA GLY A 191 9.52 8.26 -2.19
C GLY A 191 8.65 8.48 -3.42
N VAL A 192 7.66 7.61 -3.58
CA VAL A 192 6.62 7.73 -4.62
C VAL A 192 5.27 7.88 -3.95
N PHE A 193 4.65 9.03 -4.07
CA PHE A 193 3.28 9.27 -3.61
C PHE A 193 2.31 8.78 -4.67
N LEU A 194 1.41 7.90 -4.31
CA LEU A 194 0.41 7.30 -5.21
C LEU A 194 -0.99 7.67 -4.76
N HIS A 195 -1.76 8.28 -5.65
CA HIS A 195 -3.19 8.49 -5.45
C HIS A 195 -3.92 7.13 -5.39
N CYS A 196 -4.86 6.95 -4.48
CA CYS A 196 -5.53 5.66 -4.24
C CYS A 196 -6.24 5.06 -5.49
N LYS A 197 -6.57 5.89 -6.47
CA LYS A 197 -7.19 5.47 -7.74
C LYS A 197 -6.20 5.31 -8.89
N VAL A 198 -4.90 5.61 -8.73
CA VAL A 198 -3.95 5.38 -9.82
C VAL A 198 -3.71 3.89 -10.01
N LEU A 199 -3.84 3.42 -11.24
CA LEU A 199 -3.49 2.04 -11.58
C LEU A 199 -1.97 1.88 -11.47
N HIS A 200 -1.56 0.90 -10.69
CA HIS A 200 -0.14 0.61 -10.47
C HIS A 200 0.11 -0.90 -10.35
N ALA A 201 1.33 -1.28 -10.64
CA ALA A 201 1.79 -2.66 -10.67
C ALA A 201 3.29 -2.74 -10.36
N SER A 202 3.84 -3.93 -10.28
CA SER A 202 5.30 -4.14 -10.28
C SER A 202 5.66 -5.51 -10.83
N GLU A 203 6.70 -5.56 -11.68
CA GLU A 203 7.23 -6.78 -12.27
C GLU A 203 7.94 -7.66 -11.23
N PRO A 204 8.23 -8.94 -11.54
CA PRO A 204 9.08 -9.77 -10.72
C PRO A 204 10.47 -9.17 -10.52
N ASN A 205 11.13 -9.52 -9.43
CA ASN A 205 12.55 -9.21 -9.25
C ASN A 205 13.41 -10.22 -10.00
N ARG A 206 14.11 -9.78 -11.07
CA ARG A 206 15.03 -10.59 -11.87
C ARG A 206 16.49 -10.36 -11.50
N SER A 207 16.77 -9.44 -10.57
CA SER A 207 18.12 -9.11 -10.11
C SER A 207 18.60 -10.01 -8.97
N ASP A 208 19.88 -9.91 -8.65
CA ASP A 208 20.49 -10.59 -7.51
C ASP A 208 20.42 -9.78 -6.20
N ARG A 209 19.63 -8.70 -6.16
CA ARG A 209 19.50 -7.81 -5.02
C ARG A 209 18.06 -7.77 -4.53
N TYR A 210 17.84 -7.53 -3.23
CA TYR A 210 16.53 -7.23 -2.68
C TYR A 210 15.99 -5.90 -3.21
N ARG A 211 14.67 -5.81 -3.31
CA ARG A 211 13.94 -4.56 -3.45
C ARG A 211 12.88 -4.49 -2.36
N ARG A 212 13.23 -3.82 -1.27
CA ARG A 212 12.34 -3.61 -0.11
C ARG A 212 11.75 -2.22 -0.18
N VAL A 213 10.47 -2.09 0.16
CA VAL A 213 9.77 -0.81 0.28
C VAL A 213 8.96 -0.76 1.56
N PHE A 214 9.00 0.38 2.23
CA PHE A 214 8.07 0.74 3.28
C PHE A 214 6.94 1.56 2.67
N ILE A 215 5.69 1.20 2.98
CA ILE A 215 4.51 1.83 2.39
C ILE A 215 3.55 2.25 3.51
N PRO A 216 3.72 3.42 4.12
CA PRO A 216 2.69 4.06 4.91
C PRO A 216 1.62 4.65 3.99
N ALA A 217 0.36 4.50 4.37
CA ALA A 217 -0.79 5.06 3.67
C ALA A 217 -1.51 6.05 4.58
N TYR A 218 -2.03 7.11 3.96
CA TYR A 218 -2.63 8.25 4.63
C TYR A 218 -3.97 8.59 3.99
N ARG A 219 -4.83 9.24 4.75
CA ARG A 219 -6.11 9.77 4.29
C ARG A 219 -6.38 11.13 4.88
N ALA A 220 -7.20 11.92 4.20
CA ALA A 220 -7.76 13.11 4.82
C ALA A 220 -8.70 12.74 5.96
N ALA A 221 -8.83 13.59 6.98
CA ALA A 221 -9.67 13.31 8.15
C ALA A 221 -11.18 13.24 7.82
N ASP A 222 -11.60 13.83 6.67
CA ASP A 222 -12.97 13.77 6.15
C ASP A 222 -13.21 12.57 5.20
N SER A 223 -12.21 11.72 4.98
CA SER A 223 -12.32 10.49 4.18
C SER A 223 -12.56 9.30 5.10
N LEU A 224 -13.76 8.73 5.06
CA LEU A 224 -14.15 7.64 5.94
C LEU A 224 -14.34 6.33 5.17
N PRO A 225 -13.96 5.17 5.74
CA PRO A 225 -14.21 3.88 5.11
C PRO A 225 -15.71 3.60 5.00
N ILE A 226 -16.14 3.02 3.89
CA ILE A 226 -17.55 2.68 3.63
C ILE A 226 -17.81 1.18 3.48
N TYR A 227 -16.77 0.35 3.54
CA TYR A 227 -16.88 -1.09 3.49
C TYR A 227 -16.08 -1.74 4.63
N PHE A 228 -16.73 -2.61 5.40
CA PHE A 228 -16.19 -3.29 6.57
C PHE A 228 -16.34 -4.81 6.47
N GLY A 229 -16.43 -5.33 5.26
CA GLY A 229 -16.51 -6.76 5.02
C GLY A 229 -15.22 -7.52 5.35
N PRO A 230 -15.27 -8.85 5.42
CA PRO A 230 -14.19 -9.68 5.97
C PRO A 230 -12.88 -9.64 5.17
N HIS A 231 -12.89 -9.10 3.97
CA HIS A 231 -11.71 -9.02 3.11
C HIS A 231 -11.33 -7.57 2.74
N ALA A 232 -11.98 -6.59 3.34
CA ALA A 232 -11.58 -5.20 3.17
C ALA A 232 -10.26 -4.92 3.91
N ALA A 233 -9.35 -4.19 3.29
CA ALA A 233 -8.22 -3.63 3.99
C ALA A 233 -8.71 -2.40 4.76
N HIS A 234 -8.78 -2.53 6.06
CA HIS A 234 -9.26 -1.47 6.93
C HIS A 234 -8.14 -0.62 7.51
N ASN A 235 -8.53 0.39 8.27
CA ASN A 235 -7.61 1.11 9.10
C ASN A 235 -6.87 0.16 10.04
N GLU A 236 -5.59 0.32 10.13
CA GLU A 236 -4.77 -0.37 11.11
C GLU A 236 -5.27 -0.02 12.52
N PRO A 237 -5.43 -0.97 13.45
CA PRO A 237 -5.83 -0.64 14.81
C PRO A 237 -4.88 0.40 15.41
N GLY A 238 -5.42 1.47 15.99
CA GLY A 238 -4.65 2.61 16.46
C GLY A 238 -4.46 3.70 15.41
N VAL A 239 -5.34 3.76 14.40
CA VAL A 239 -5.45 4.92 13.49
C VAL A 239 -5.60 6.19 14.31
N TYR A 240 -4.78 7.17 14.01
CA TYR A 240 -4.75 8.44 14.74
C TYR A 240 -4.47 9.61 13.82
N LEU A 241 -4.82 10.80 14.32
CA LEU A 241 -4.52 12.05 13.64
C LEU A 241 -3.01 12.33 13.71
N LEU A 242 -2.40 12.52 12.55
CA LEU A 242 -0.98 12.85 12.44
C LEU A 242 -0.74 14.36 12.38
N ARG A 243 -1.66 15.08 11.74
CA ARG A 243 -1.55 16.54 11.54
C ARG A 243 -2.94 17.16 11.46
N GLY A 244 -3.05 18.45 11.83
CA GLY A 244 -4.29 19.20 11.73
C GLY A 244 -5.25 18.87 12.86
N ARG A 245 -6.54 18.72 12.55
CA ARG A 245 -7.62 18.49 13.50
C ARG A 245 -8.53 17.37 13.06
N GLN A 246 -9.14 16.70 14.02
CA GLN A 246 -10.22 15.78 13.72
C GLN A 246 -11.46 16.56 13.29
N LEU A 247 -12.07 16.15 12.17
CA LEU A 247 -13.26 16.80 11.61
C LEU A 247 -14.53 16.11 12.10
N GLY A 248 -15.58 16.89 12.34
CA GLY A 248 -16.89 16.40 12.72
C GLY A 248 -17.82 16.05 11.53
N TYR A 249 -17.25 15.90 10.32
CA TYR A 249 -17.98 15.59 9.10
C TYR A 249 -17.15 14.71 8.15
N ALA A 250 -17.81 14.04 7.23
CA ALA A 250 -17.20 13.35 6.10
C ALA A 250 -17.57 14.05 4.79
N THR A 251 -16.65 14.06 3.83
CA THR A 251 -16.93 14.49 2.47
C THR A 251 -17.17 13.24 1.62
N SER A 252 -18.24 13.27 0.78
CA SER A 252 -18.56 12.18 -0.13
C SER A 252 -18.44 12.62 -1.58
N GLU A 253 -17.75 11.81 -2.38
CA GLU A 253 -17.71 11.93 -3.83
C GLU A 253 -18.75 11.00 -4.46
N SER A 254 -19.38 11.46 -5.55
CA SER A 254 -20.44 10.70 -6.25
C SER A 254 -19.82 9.74 -7.26
N PHE A 255 -19.37 8.56 -6.81
CA PHE A 255 -18.96 7.47 -7.70
C PHE A 255 -19.35 6.10 -7.16
N GLN A 256 -19.36 5.10 -8.04
CA GLN A 256 -19.65 3.71 -7.67
C GLN A 256 -18.34 2.94 -7.49
N TYR A 257 -18.34 2.02 -6.54
CA TYR A 257 -17.24 1.11 -6.30
C TYR A 257 -17.69 -0.34 -6.45
N PRO A 258 -16.89 -1.19 -7.12
CA PRO A 258 -16.96 -2.61 -6.89
C PRO A 258 -16.56 -2.91 -5.43
N LEU A 259 -17.38 -3.65 -4.69
CA LEU A 259 -17.03 -4.04 -3.33
C LEU A 259 -16.02 -5.20 -3.37
N PRO A 260 -15.05 -5.24 -2.43
CA PRO A 260 -14.04 -6.31 -2.38
C PRO A 260 -14.59 -7.60 -1.77
N ILE A 261 -15.60 -8.19 -2.40
CA ILE A 261 -16.24 -9.43 -1.94
C ILE A 261 -15.51 -10.61 -2.58
N ALA A 262 -14.60 -11.23 -1.83
CA ALA A 262 -13.90 -12.43 -2.27
C ALA A 262 -14.78 -13.68 -2.09
N GLU A 263 -14.60 -14.67 -2.96
CA GLU A 263 -15.32 -15.95 -2.90
C GLU A 263 -15.03 -16.73 -1.62
N LYS A 264 -13.76 -16.70 -1.21
CA LYS A 264 -13.26 -17.39 -0.02
C LYS A 264 -12.25 -16.53 0.73
N PRO A 265 -12.02 -16.79 2.01
CA PRO A 265 -10.95 -16.14 2.75
C PRO A 265 -9.59 -16.27 2.04
N PHE A 266 -8.76 -15.24 2.13
CA PHE A 266 -7.39 -15.26 1.62
C PHE A 266 -6.44 -14.67 2.67
N ASN A 267 -5.21 -15.17 2.70
CA ASN A 267 -4.15 -14.70 3.59
C ASN A 267 -3.00 -14.04 2.83
N SER A 268 -3.05 -14.07 1.51
CA SER A 268 -2.03 -13.54 0.61
C SER A 268 -2.69 -12.80 -0.55
N LEU A 269 -2.26 -11.55 -0.79
CA LEU A 269 -2.69 -10.80 -1.96
C LEU A 269 -2.26 -11.51 -3.26
N PHE A 270 -1.09 -12.13 -3.27
CA PHE A 270 -0.63 -12.88 -4.43
C PHE A 270 -1.54 -14.07 -4.72
N ALA A 271 -1.85 -14.89 -3.71
CA ALA A 271 -2.78 -16.02 -3.85
C ALA A 271 -4.15 -15.56 -4.36
N LEU A 272 -4.68 -14.45 -3.80
CA LEU A 272 -5.92 -13.83 -4.28
C LEU A 272 -5.85 -13.47 -5.78
N GLN A 273 -4.77 -12.80 -6.20
CA GLN A 273 -4.57 -12.37 -7.59
C GLN A 273 -4.35 -13.54 -8.56
N GLN A 274 -3.82 -14.65 -8.09
CA GLN A 274 -3.68 -15.90 -8.86
C GLN A 274 -4.95 -16.76 -8.86
N GLY A 275 -5.96 -16.40 -8.07
CA GLY A 275 -7.17 -17.19 -7.91
C GLY A 275 -6.96 -18.46 -7.06
N GLU A 276 -5.86 -18.51 -6.32
CA GLU A 276 -5.56 -19.62 -5.40
C GLU A 276 -6.40 -19.47 -4.13
N HIS A 277 -6.94 -20.59 -3.65
CA HIS A 277 -7.74 -20.63 -2.44
C HIS A 277 -6.92 -21.22 -1.29
N VAL A 278 -7.03 -20.59 -0.14
CA VAL A 278 -6.43 -21.09 1.10
C VAL A 278 -7.37 -22.10 1.72
N ALA A 279 -6.82 -23.23 2.18
CA ALA A 279 -7.60 -24.20 2.94
C ALA A 279 -8.13 -23.57 4.25
N PRO A 280 -9.35 -23.95 4.72
CA PRO A 280 -9.95 -23.34 5.92
C PRO A 280 -9.08 -23.35 7.19
N GLY A 281 -8.12 -24.26 7.29
CA GLY A 281 -7.18 -24.34 8.42
C GLY A 281 -5.98 -23.41 8.35
N ASP A 282 -5.70 -22.83 7.18
CA ASP A 282 -4.54 -21.94 6.94
C ASP A 282 -4.89 -20.44 6.99
N VAL A 283 -6.11 -20.11 7.35
CA VAL A 283 -6.52 -18.73 7.57
C VAL A 283 -5.89 -18.28 8.88
N HIS A 284 -4.69 -17.73 8.77
CA HIS A 284 -4.06 -17.14 9.93
C HIS A 284 -4.90 -15.96 10.44
N LYS A 285 -5.24 -15.96 11.72
CA LYS A 285 -5.93 -14.91 12.50
C LYS A 285 -5.30 -13.51 12.41
N ARG A 286 -4.49 -13.23 11.41
CA ARG A 286 -3.45 -12.21 11.39
C ARG A 286 -3.75 -10.97 10.60
N GLN A 287 -4.69 -11.04 9.71
CA GLN A 287 -4.79 -9.97 8.72
C GLN A 287 -5.63 -8.80 9.16
N SER A 288 -6.40 -8.99 10.15
CA SER A 288 -7.25 -7.93 10.58
C SER A 288 -7.10 -7.76 12.06
N GLY A 289 -6.92 -6.56 12.53
CA GLY A 289 -7.36 -6.19 13.85
C GLY A 289 -8.89 -6.32 13.96
N TYR A 290 -9.51 -7.19 13.17
CA TYR A 290 -10.91 -7.55 13.25
C TYR A 290 -10.99 -8.80 14.11
N ALA A 291 -11.31 -8.58 15.38
CA ALA A 291 -12.06 -9.57 16.14
C ALA A 291 -13.26 -9.95 15.25
N THR A 292 -13.28 -11.17 14.76
CA THR A 292 -14.52 -11.76 14.27
C THR A 292 -15.48 -11.73 15.44
N PHE A 293 -16.56 -10.96 15.35
CA PHE A 293 -17.66 -10.94 16.32
C PHE A 293 -18.38 -12.32 16.42
N ALA A 294 -17.76 -13.40 15.99
CA ALA A 294 -18.35 -14.72 15.87
C ALA A 294 -17.78 -15.77 16.84
N GLU A 295 -16.94 -15.42 17.81
CA GLU A 295 -16.38 -16.37 18.77
C GLU A 295 -16.68 -16.06 20.25
N GLU A 296 -17.73 -15.26 20.58
CA GLU A 296 -18.18 -15.10 21.96
C GLU A 296 -19.49 -15.85 22.30
N GLU A 297 -19.96 -16.77 21.47
CA GLU A 297 -21.07 -17.65 21.80
C GLU A 297 -20.70 -19.15 21.52
N ALA A 298 -19.85 -19.72 22.36
CA ALA A 298 -19.79 -21.17 22.59
C ALA A 298 -19.25 -21.46 23.98
#